data_4ae6d2c3211ddf7626b92ad1bc370458
#
_entry.id   4ae6d2c3211ddf7626b92ad1bc370458
#
_cell.length_a   1.000
_cell.length_b   1.000
_cell.length_c   1.000
_cell.angle_alpha   90.00
_cell.angle_beta   90.00
_cell.angle_gamma   90.00
#
_symmetry.space_group_name_H-M   'P 1'
#
loop_
_entity.id
_entity.type
_entity.pdbx_description
1 polymer ?
#
loop_
_entity_poly.entity_id
_entity_poly.type
_entity_poly.pdbx_seq_one_letter_code
_entity_poly.pdbx_strand_id
1 'polypeptide(L)'
;MSKREIFFCNDAALEKIDFENVVLSRKIWVITILSSMGVFMDGYALSIFSSAYIYLKYSFLSVSIITSIAASSIYIGMFVGSIVLGRLSDLLGRKRIYVYDLLITAIFLILTGISHNFIEFVAFQILAGLGIGADYPISSSIQAEFSPKKTRGKLLVFNIFSWTFGSIAFYLISIPIVMFFGDVSWRIMYITGAVIPLIVIISRRNIPESPYWLMLNNSEEEAEAVVNEVKSMSTKEIVSPPLVQRGEPEMRGKNGVYRLILFTSVAWFCYDVASYGVWNYTPSLFIQEGSSYVATILSTLLEEIPVFAGTIVCLLAIDKVGRKKLESAGFLLAGISLIVFGVISFHSVLPFFMIFSAFALMHFFHNTGPTNITYLYPAEIFPTRIRGTAMGVSTAASRLGAILGVFAFPILISGLNITYGLLFFAIFEIIGFGFTVVLAPETRGKSLS
;
A
#
# COMPACT_ATOMS: atom_id res chain seq x y z
N MET A 1 -18.96 -10.67 33.93
CA MET A 1 -17.63 -10.12 33.62
C MET A 1 -17.78 -8.76 32.96
N SER A 2 -17.19 -7.74 33.57
CA SER A 2 -17.27 -6.35 33.08
C SER A 2 -16.54 -6.22 31.74
N LYS A 3 -17.04 -5.37 30.81
CA LYS A 3 -16.36 -5.05 29.54
C LYS A 3 -14.90 -4.58 29.72
N ARG A 4 -14.49 -4.22 30.94
CA ARG A 4 -13.11 -3.89 31.30
C ARG A 4 -12.20 -5.10 31.47
N GLU A 5 -12.71 -6.23 31.99
CA GLU A 5 -11.91 -7.45 32.19
C GLU A 5 -11.57 -8.17 30.88
N ILE A 6 -12.41 -7.98 29.85
CA ILE A 6 -12.15 -8.53 28.51
C ILE A 6 -10.94 -7.85 27.82
N PHE A 7 -10.55 -6.63 28.25
CA PHE A 7 -9.41 -5.89 27.67
C PHE A 7 -8.03 -6.33 28.18
N PHE A 8 -7.93 -7.01 29.35
CA PHE A 8 -6.66 -7.31 30.02
C PHE A 8 -6.38 -8.81 30.24
N CYS A 9 -7.30 -9.70 29.89
CA CYS A 9 -7.25 -11.09 30.36
C CYS A 9 -6.37 -12.06 29.56
N ASN A 10 -5.70 -11.66 28.46
CA ASN A 10 -4.91 -12.59 27.64
C ASN A 10 -3.48 -12.12 27.31
N ASP A 11 -2.96 -11.07 27.94
CA ASP A 11 -1.57 -10.64 27.74
C ASP A 11 -0.57 -11.70 28.22
N ALA A 12 -0.89 -12.45 29.28
CA ALA A 12 -0.09 -13.57 29.77
C ALA A 12 0.02 -14.74 28.78
N ALA A 13 -0.98 -14.95 27.92
CA ALA A 13 -0.93 -15.98 26.89
C ALA A 13 0.00 -15.59 25.74
N LEU A 14 0.01 -14.30 25.36
CA LEU A 14 0.90 -13.77 24.32
C LEU A 14 2.38 -13.78 24.75
N GLU A 15 2.67 -13.75 26.07
CA GLU A 15 4.03 -13.87 26.61
C GLU A 15 4.65 -15.25 26.39
N LYS A 16 3.84 -16.28 26.21
CA LYS A 16 4.31 -17.65 25.94
C LYS A 16 4.91 -17.80 24.54
N ILE A 17 4.53 -16.93 23.58
CA ILE A 17 5.01 -17.00 22.21
C ILE A 17 6.19 -16.04 22.01
N ASP A 18 7.42 -16.56 22.19
CA ASP A 18 8.64 -15.81 21.82
C ASP A 18 8.90 -15.96 20.31
N PHE A 19 8.10 -15.25 19.48
CA PHE A 19 8.30 -15.19 18.03
C PHE A 19 9.23 -14.02 17.65
N GLU A 20 9.39 -13.04 18.51
CA GLU A 20 10.16 -11.84 18.23
C GLU A 20 11.68 -12.05 18.12
N ASN A 21 12.18 -13.10 18.80
CA ASN A 21 13.60 -13.45 18.82
C ASN A 21 13.97 -14.60 17.88
N VAL A 22 13.01 -15.10 17.08
CA VAL A 22 13.25 -16.16 16.08
C VAL A 22 14.27 -15.68 15.05
N VAL A 23 15.20 -16.54 14.68
CA VAL A 23 16.13 -16.28 13.57
C VAL A 23 15.38 -16.35 12.25
N LEU A 24 15.73 -15.47 11.32
CA LEU A 24 15.16 -15.42 9.98
C LEU A 24 15.33 -16.79 9.28
N SER A 25 14.24 -17.56 9.19
CA SER A 25 14.22 -18.93 8.64
C SER A 25 13.73 -18.92 7.19
N ARG A 26 13.98 -20.03 6.46
CA ARG A 26 13.41 -20.23 5.12
C ARG A 26 11.90 -20.10 5.10
N LYS A 27 11.21 -20.55 6.15
CA LYS A 27 9.75 -20.49 6.24
C LYS A 27 9.25 -19.05 6.39
N ILE A 28 9.94 -18.20 7.18
CA ILE A 28 9.61 -16.78 7.28
C ILE A 28 9.72 -16.12 5.90
N TRP A 29 10.76 -16.45 5.11
CA TRP A 29 10.88 -15.95 3.75
C TRP A 29 9.74 -16.43 2.84
N VAL A 30 9.33 -17.69 2.94
CA VAL A 30 8.18 -18.20 2.19
C VAL A 30 6.90 -17.46 2.56
N ILE A 31 6.63 -17.26 3.86
CA ILE A 31 5.47 -16.48 4.31
C ILE A 31 5.56 -15.02 3.81
N THR A 32 6.75 -14.42 3.89
CA THR A 32 6.98 -13.06 3.38
C THR A 32 6.68 -12.96 1.88
N ILE A 33 7.18 -13.88 1.07
CA ILE A 33 6.92 -13.88 -0.38
C ILE A 33 5.43 -14.09 -0.66
N LEU A 34 4.79 -15.05 0.01
CA LEU A 34 3.37 -15.33 -0.19
C LEU A 34 2.46 -14.17 0.26
N SER A 35 2.80 -13.50 1.36
CA SER A 35 2.07 -12.29 1.78
C SER A 35 2.32 -11.12 0.83
N SER A 36 3.53 -11.00 0.29
CA SER A 36 3.88 -9.96 -0.67
C SER A 36 3.21 -10.13 -2.04
N MET A 37 2.78 -11.34 -2.40
CA MET A 37 2.07 -11.58 -3.67
C MET A 37 0.72 -10.86 -3.76
N GLY A 38 0.07 -10.55 -2.61
CA GLY A 38 -1.13 -9.73 -2.62
C GLY A 38 -0.82 -8.28 -2.96
N VAL A 39 0.17 -7.72 -2.30
CA VAL A 39 0.62 -6.35 -2.58
C VAL A 39 1.18 -6.22 -4.00
N PHE A 40 1.81 -7.27 -4.55
CA PHE A 40 2.18 -7.36 -5.96
C PHE A 40 0.93 -7.27 -6.88
N MET A 41 -0.13 -8.02 -6.55
CA MET A 41 -1.39 -7.98 -7.30
C MET A 41 -2.01 -6.58 -7.25
N ASP A 42 -1.96 -5.90 -6.11
CA ASP A 42 -2.47 -4.54 -5.97
C ASP A 42 -1.72 -3.57 -6.90
N GLY A 43 -0.38 -3.65 -6.94
CA GLY A 43 0.45 -2.87 -7.86
C GLY A 43 0.09 -3.12 -9.32
N TYR A 44 -0.13 -4.38 -9.69
CA TYR A 44 -0.58 -4.74 -11.04
C TYR A 44 -1.98 -4.16 -11.35
N ALA A 45 -2.96 -4.42 -10.50
CA ALA A 45 -4.35 -4.03 -10.73
C ALA A 45 -4.56 -2.51 -10.77
N LEU A 46 -3.89 -1.77 -9.88
CA LEU A 46 -4.00 -0.32 -9.84
C LEU A 46 -3.31 0.35 -11.05
N SER A 47 -2.28 -0.27 -11.62
CA SER A 47 -1.61 0.22 -12.84
C SER A 47 -2.46 0.10 -14.10
N ILE A 48 -3.51 -0.74 -14.09
CA ILE A 48 -4.34 -1.00 -15.29
C ILE A 48 -4.99 0.29 -15.78
N PHE A 49 -5.59 1.08 -14.89
CA PHE A 49 -6.30 2.29 -15.28
C PHE A 49 -5.40 3.30 -15.98
N SER A 50 -4.18 3.51 -15.51
CA SER A 50 -3.24 4.49 -16.06
C SER A 50 -2.93 4.24 -17.55
N SER A 51 -2.76 2.98 -17.95
CA SER A 51 -2.54 2.61 -19.35
C SER A 51 -3.85 2.45 -20.15
N ALA A 52 -4.88 1.87 -19.52
CA ALA A 52 -6.19 1.67 -20.14
C ALA A 52 -6.89 2.99 -20.45
N TYR A 53 -6.64 4.04 -19.66
CA TYR A 53 -7.21 5.38 -19.82
C TYR A 53 -7.06 5.93 -21.24
N ILE A 54 -5.94 5.68 -21.89
CA ILE A 54 -5.65 6.15 -23.26
C ILE A 54 -6.72 5.63 -24.25
N TYR A 55 -7.17 4.38 -24.08
CA TYR A 55 -8.20 3.76 -24.94
C TYR A 55 -9.62 4.03 -24.42
N LEU A 56 -9.82 4.07 -23.11
CA LEU A 56 -11.10 4.39 -22.47
C LEU A 56 -11.60 5.79 -22.83
N LYS A 57 -10.67 6.74 -23.04
CA LYS A 57 -10.98 8.11 -23.45
C LYS A 57 -11.84 8.15 -24.74
N TYR A 58 -11.60 7.24 -25.66
CA TYR A 58 -12.38 7.14 -26.90
C TYR A 58 -13.68 6.34 -26.76
N SER A 59 -13.77 5.48 -25.74
CA SER A 59 -14.93 4.62 -25.53
C SER A 59 -16.00 5.25 -24.63
N PHE A 60 -15.61 5.81 -23.47
CA PHE A 60 -16.54 6.25 -22.42
C PHE A 60 -16.16 7.61 -21.80
N LEU A 61 -14.90 8.06 -21.90
CA LEU A 61 -14.37 9.14 -21.09
C LEU A 61 -14.20 10.43 -21.88
N SER A 62 -15.28 10.99 -22.39
CA SER A 62 -15.25 12.20 -23.23
C SER A 62 -15.06 13.51 -22.47
N VAL A 63 -15.25 13.55 -21.14
CA VAL A 63 -15.23 14.77 -20.32
C VAL A 63 -14.38 14.52 -19.05
N SER A 64 -13.63 15.55 -18.62
CA SER A 64 -12.72 15.45 -17.46
C SER A 64 -13.38 14.92 -16.20
N ILE A 65 -14.62 15.31 -15.88
CA ILE A 65 -15.34 14.86 -14.70
C ILE A 65 -15.65 13.35 -14.77
N ILE A 66 -16.02 12.84 -15.93
CA ILE A 66 -16.31 11.40 -16.16
C ILE A 66 -15.02 10.60 -16.00
N THR A 67 -13.90 11.11 -16.50
CA THR A 67 -12.56 10.55 -16.30
C THR A 67 -12.21 10.46 -14.83
N SER A 68 -12.40 11.57 -14.08
CA SER A 68 -12.11 11.61 -12.66
C SER A 68 -12.95 10.61 -11.85
N ILE A 69 -14.23 10.44 -12.19
CA ILE A 69 -15.11 9.43 -11.56
C ILE A 69 -14.61 8.01 -11.86
N ALA A 70 -14.29 7.71 -13.13
CA ALA A 70 -13.77 6.39 -13.51
C ALA A 70 -12.47 6.06 -12.81
N ALA A 71 -11.52 6.99 -12.79
CA ALA A 71 -10.22 6.83 -12.14
C ALA A 71 -10.33 6.66 -10.62
N SER A 72 -11.30 7.36 -9.99
CA SER A 72 -11.50 7.31 -8.54
C SER A 72 -12.31 6.08 -8.08
N SER A 73 -13.03 5.42 -8.97
CA SER A 73 -14.00 4.36 -8.61
C SER A 73 -13.38 3.19 -7.86
N ILE A 74 -12.22 2.73 -8.25
CA ILE A 74 -11.51 1.63 -7.59
C ILE A 74 -11.11 2.01 -6.15
N TYR A 75 -10.69 3.25 -5.92
CA TYR A 75 -10.30 3.75 -4.59
C TYR A 75 -11.49 3.91 -3.65
N ILE A 76 -12.70 4.20 -4.20
CA ILE A 76 -13.95 4.20 -3.43
C ILE A 76 -14.22 2.79 -2.88
N GLY A 77 -14.06 1.78 -3.72
CA GLY A 77 -14.15 0.38 -3.30
C GLY A 77 -13.11 0.03 -2.23
N MET A 78 -11.86 0.42 -2.44
CA MET A 78 -10.78 0.17 -1.49
C MET A 78 -11.01 0.86 -0.13
N PHE A 79 -11.60 2.06 -0.13
CA PHE A 79 -11.99 2.75 1.10
C PHE A 79 -12.97 1.90 1.93
N VAL A 80 -14.01 1.39 1.31
CA VAL A 80 -15.01 0.55 1.99
C VAL A 80 -14.40 -0.80 2.39
N GLY A 81 -13.66 -1.43 1.48
CA GLY A 81 -13.04 -2.74 1.68
C GLY A 81 -12.06 -2.78 2.83
N SER A 82 -11.21 -1.76 2.95
CA SER A 82 -10.21 -1.68 4.02
C SER A 82 -10.83 -1.60 5.43
N ILE A 83 -11.93 -0.86 5.58
CA ILE A 83 -12.66 -0.77 6.86
C ILE A 83 -13.38 -2.08 7.17
N VAL A 84 -14.20 -2.55 6.24
CA VAL A 84 -15.10 -3.69 6.46
C VAL A 84 -14.29 -4.98 6.60
N LEU A 85 -13.46 -5.28 5.62
CA LEU A 85 -12.72 -6.54 5.58
C LEU A 85 -11.51 -6.51 6.54
N GLY A 86 -10.90 -5.34 6.79
CA GLY A 86 -9.91 -5.16 7.83
C GLY A 86 -10.46 -5.53 9.23
N ARG A 87 -11.67 -5.09 9.56
CA ARG A 87 -12.32 -5.50 10.80
C ARG A 87 -12.73 -6.97 10.79
N LEU A 88 -13.26 -7.47 9.68
CA LEU A 88 -13.62 -8.88 9.56
C LEU A 88 -12.41 -9.81 9.73
N SER A 89 -11.23 -9.37 9.30
CA SER A 89 -10.00 -10.15 9.49
C SER A 89 -9.59 -10.31 10.97
N ASP A 90 -9.87 -9.31 11.82
CA ASP A 90 -9.67 -9.42 13.27
C ASP A 90 -10.68 -10.40 13.91
N LEU A 91 -11.91 -10.47 13.38
CA LEU A 91 -12.98 -11.30 13.93
C LEU A 91 -12.96 -12.77 13.43
N LEU A 92 -12.73 -12.97 12.13
CA LEU A 92 -12.89 -14.27 11.45
C LEU A 92 -11.56 -14.97 11.15
N GLY A 93 -10.43 -14.33 11.43
CA GLY A 93 -9.09 -14.80 11.10
C GLY A 93 -8.53 -14.15 9.83
N ARG A 94 -7.21 -13.99 9.83
CA ARG A 94 -6.51 -13.33 8.71
C ARG A 94 -6.57 -14.18 7.44
N LYS A 95 -6.30 -15.48 7.56
CA LYS A 95 -6.23 -16.42 6.43
C LYS A 95 -7.52 -16.50 5.64
N ARG A 96 -8.68 -16.53 6.31
CA ARG A 96 -9.97 -16.69 5.64
C ARG A 96 -10.30 -15.49 4.76
N ILE A 97 -10.19 -14.29 5.32
CA ILE A 97 -10.49 -13.05 4.58
C ILE A 97 -9.48 -12.84 3.46
N TYR A 98 -8.22 -13.24 3.68
CA TYR A 98 -7.11 -13.15 2.73
C TYR A 98 -7.27 -14.00 1.44
N VAL A 99 -8.25 -14.86 1.36
CA VAL A 99 -8.63 -15.61 0.15
C VAL A 99 -9.84 -14.97 -0.52
N TYR A 100 -10.82 -14.50 0.28
CA TYR A 100 -12.02 -13.90 -0.27
C TYR A 100 -11.78 -12.55 -0.95
N ASP A 101 -10.85 -11.74 -0.44
CA ASP A 101 -10.46 -10.47 -1.04
C ASP A 101 -9.97 -10.63 -2.49
N LEU A 102 -9.09 -11.62 -2.72
CA LEU A 102 -8.58 -11.93 -4.05
C LEU A 102 -9.65 -12.47 -5.00
N LEU A 103 -10.57 -13.30 -4.48
CA LEU A 103 -11.65 -13.83 -5.30
C LEU A 103 -12.59 -12.72 -5.77
N ILE A 104 -12.96 -11.81 -4.89
CA ILE A 104 -13.75 -10.61 -5.23
C ILE A 104 -13.02 -9.79 -6.30
N THR A 105 -11.74 -9.51 -6.07
CA THR A 105 -10.90 -8.74 -7.01
C THR A 105 -10.87 -9.40 -8.39
N ALA A 106 -10.59 -10.71 -8.47
CA ALA A 106 -10.51 -11.44 -9.74
C ALA A 106 -11.82 -11.38 -10.53
N ILE A 107 -12.95 -11.68 -9.87
CA ILE A 107 -14.27 -11.69 -10.52
C ILE A 107 -14.58 -10.30 -11.09
N PHE A 108 -14.42 -9.25 -10.29
CA PHE A 108 -14.81 -7.92 -10.72
C PHE A 108 -13.83 -7.26 -11.69
N LEU A 109 -12.55 -7.64 -11.72
CA LEU A 109 -11.63 -7.24 -12.80
C LEU A 109 -12.05 -7.87 -14.15
N ILE A 110 -12.46 -9.15 -14.18
CA ILE A 110 -13.03 -9.76 -15.41
C ILE A 110 -14.27 -9.00 -15.85
N LEU A 111 -15.20 -8.76 -14.91
CA LEU A 111 -16.45 -8.03 -15.21
C LEU A 111 -16.17 -6.61 -15.71
N THR A 112 -15.17 -5.92 -15.16
CA THR A 112 -14.72 -4.61 -15.66
C THR A 112 -14.27 -4.73 -17.12
N GLY A 113 -13.47 -5.73 -17.48
CA GLY A 113 -12.98 -5.94 -18.84
C GLY A 113 -14.09 -6.24 -19.86
N ILE A 114 -15.21 -6.82 -19.45
CA ILE A 114 -16.36 -7.11 -20.32
C ILE A 114 -17.50 -6.10 -20.22
N SER A 115 -17.34 -5.02 -19.44
CA SER A 115 -18.37 -3.98 -19.28
C SER A 115 -18.75 -3.33 -20.62
N HIS A 116 -20.05 -3.03 -20.78
CA HIS A 116 -20.59 -2.48 -22.02
C HIS A 116 -20.83 -0.97 -21.96
N ASN A 117 -20.91 -0.41 -20.75
CA ASN A 117 -21.19 1.01 -20.53
C ASN A 117 -20.44 1.55 -19.31
N PHE A 118 -20.45 2.87 -19.18
CA PHE A 118 -19.74 3.59 -18.11
C PHE A 118 -20.22 3.18 -16.70
N ILE A 119 -21.52 2.97 -16.51
CA ILE A 119 -22.09 2.64 -15.19
C ILE A 119 -21.62 1.25 -14.74
N GLU A 120 -21.65 0.26 -15.63
CA GLU A 120 -21.12 -1.08 -15.36
C GLU A 120 -19.63 -1.02 -15.05
N PHE A 121 -18.85 -0.27 -15.84
CA PHE A 121 -17.43 -0.10 -15.62
C PHE A 121 -17.14 0.43 -14.21
N VAL A 122 -17.79 1.54 -13.83
CA VAL A 122 -17.60 2.16 -12.50
C VAL A 122 -18.05 1.22 -11.37
N ALA A 123 -19.20 0.58 -11.51
CA ALA A 123 -19.74 -0.35 -10.51
C ALA A 123 -18.79 -1.54 -10.28
N PHE A 124 -18.28 -2.15 -11.36
CA PHE A 124 -17.36 -3.28 -11.25
C PHE A 124 -15.99 -2.87 -10.71
N GLN A 125 -15.51 -1.67 -11.04
CA GLN A 125 -14.28 -1.10 -10.45
C GLN A 125 -14.41 -0.88 -8.94
N ILE A 126 -15.56 -0.36 -8.47
CA ILE A 126 -15.81 -0.21 -7.04
C ILE A 126 -15.80 -1.59 -6.35
N LEU A 127 -16.42 -2.60 -6.94
CA LEU A 127 -16.46 -3.94 -6.36
C LEU A 127 -15.11 -4.66 -6.43
N ALA A 128 -14.30 -4.46 -7.48
CA ALA A 128 -12.92 -4.92 -7.53
C ALA A 128 -12.07 -4.25 -6.43
N GLY A 129 -12.22 -2.94 -6.28
CA GLY A 129 -11.56 -2.17 -5.25
C GLY A 129 -11.87 -2.64 -3.83
N LEU A 130 -13.09 -3.13 -3.57
CA LEU A 130 -13.46 -3.68 -2.26
C LEU A 130 -12.55 -4.84 -1.84
N GLY A 131 -12.22 -5.75 -2.76
CA GLY A 131 -11.24 -6.81 -2.51
C GLY A 131 -9.83 -6.26 -2.29
N ILE A 132 -9.32 -5.44 -3.21
CA ILE A 132 -7.98 -4.84 -3.13
C ILE A 132 -7.78 -4.08 -1.81
N GLY A 133 -8.80 -3.35 -1.34
CA GLY A 133 -8.72 -2.59 -0.09
C GLY A 133 -8.52 -3.44 1.15
N ALA A 134 -8.90 -4.71 1.12
CA ALA A 134 -8.70 -5.65 2.23
C ALA A 134 -7.25 -6.16 2.33
N ASP A 135 -6.55 -6.26 1.21
CA ASP A 135 -5.21 -6.88 1.20
C ASP A 135 -4.21 -6.10 2.08
N TYR A 136 -4.21 -4.77 2.04
CA TYR A 136 -3.27 -3.95 2.82
C TYR A 136 -3.32 -4.24 4.33
N PRO A 137 -4.48 -4.18 5.02
CA PRO A 137 -4.53 -4.49 6.45
C PRO A 137 -4.20 -5.95 6.77
N ILE A 138 -4.50 -6.89 5.88
CA ILE A 138 -4.28 -8.31 6.13
C ILE A 138 -2.82 -8.70 5.87
N SER A 139 -2.27 -8.33 4.70
CA SER A 139 -0.88 -8.61 4.32
C SER A 139 0.11 -8.02 5.32
N SER A 140 -0.09 -6.75 5.72
CA SER A 140 0.78 -6.10 6.69
C SER A 140 0.69 -6.72 8.08
N SER A 141 -0.52 -7.12 8.52
CA SER A 141 -0.71 -7.78 9.81
C SER A 141 -0.02 -9.14 9.84
N ILE A 142 -0.24 -9.99 8.83
CA ILE A 142 0.44 -11.28 8.69
C ILE A 142 1.96 -11.07 8.67
N GLN A 143 2.45 -10.14 7.83
CA GLN A 143 3.88 -9.89 7.73
C GLN A 143 4.48 -9.43 9.06
N ALA A 144 3.81 -8.54 9.81
CA ALA A 144 4.30 -8.07 11.09
C ALA A 144 4.33 -9.19 12.15
N GLU A 145 3.29 -10.02 12.18
CA GLU A 145 3.10 -11.10 13.16
C GLU A 145 4.05 -12.29 12.94
N PHE A 146 4.51 -12.52 11.70
CA PHE A 146 5.51 -13.54 11.37
C PHE A 146 6.95 -13.00 11.25
N SER A 147 7.17 -11.71 11.53
CA SER A 147 8.50 -11.09 11.37
C SER A 147 9.26 -10.99 12.69
N PRO A 148 10.54 -11.45 12.72
CA PRO A 148 11.42 -11.23 13.87
C PRO A 148 11.66 -9.73 14.10
N LYS A 149 11.74 -9.31 15.37
CA LYS A 149 11.89 -7.92 15.78
C LYS A 149 13.03 -7.17 15.05
N LYS A 150 14.20 -7.81 14.92
CA LYS A 150 15.39 -7.20 14.30
C LYS A 150 15.26 -6.91 12.81
N THR A 151 14.42 -7.64 12.09
CA THR A 151 14.29 -7.60 10.63
C THR A 151 12.90 -7.20 10.16
N ARG A 152 11.96 -6.95 11.08
CA ARG A 152 10.55 -6.64 10.78
C ARG A 152 10.42 -5.46 9.82
N GLY A 153 11.12 -4.37 10.08
CA GLY A 153 11.09 -3.20 9.22
C GLY A 153 11.46 -3.55 7.77
N LYS A 154 12.55 -4.30 7.58
CA LYS A 154 12.98 -4.72 6.23
C LYS A 154 11.96 -5.64 5.54
N LEU A 155 11.38 -6.58 6.29
CA LEU A 155 10.39 -7.52 5.72
C LEU A 155 9.08 -6.80 5.34
N LEU A 156 8.64 -5.81 6.13
CA LEU A 156 7.50 -4.96 5.80
C LEU A 156 7.79 -4.06 4.60
N VAL A 157 8.99 -3.47 4.49
CA VAL A 157 9.40 -2.71 3.30
C VAL A 157 9.50 -3.63 2.08
N PHE A 158 10.02 -4.85 2.22
CA PHE A 158 10.01 -5.82 1.13
C PHE A 158 8.59 -6.19 0.69
N ASN A 159 7.67 -6.31 1.64
CA ASN A 159 6.26 -6.59 1.36
C ASN A 159 5.65 -5.47 0.50
N ILE A 160 5.75 -4.20 0.91
CA ILE A 160 5.21 -3.09 0.12
C ILE A 160 5.99 -2.86 -1.19
N PHE A 161 7.28 -3.16 -1.24
CA PHE A 161 8.08 -3.07 -2.46
C PHE A 161 7.57 -3.99 -3.57
N SER A 162 6.91 -5.09 -3.22
CA SER A 162 6.29 -5.99 -4.19
C SER A 162 5.24 -5.30 -5.06
N TRP A 163 4.65 -4.20 -4.58
CA TRP A 163 3.76 -3.34 -5.35
C TRP A 163 4.44 -2.80 -6.63
N THR A 164 5.67 -2.31 -6.51
CA THR A 164 6.47 -1.81 -7.65
C THR A 164 6.73 -2.92 -8.68
N PHE A 165 7.02 -4.15 -8.23
CA PHE A 165 7.18 -5.27 -9.15
C PHE A 165 5.88 -5.62 -9.86
N GLY A 166 4.72 -5.50 -9.19
CA GLY A 166 3.41 -5.68 -9.79
C GLY A 166 3.13 -4.64 -10.87
N SER A 167 3.40 -3.37 -10.59
CA SER A 167 3.28 -2.26 -11.54
C SER A 167 4.16 -2.48 -12.79
N ILE A 168 5.45 -2.78 -12.59
CA ILE A 168 6.39 -3.07 -13.69
C ILE A 168 5.90 -4.27 -14.52
N ALA A 169 5.45 -5.36 -13.88
CA ALA A 169 4.93 -6.53 -14.58
C ALA A 169 3.72 -6.18 -15.44
N PHE A 170 2.80 -5.35 -14.92
CA PHE A 170 1.68 -4.87 -15.70
C PHE A 170 2.13 -4.06 -16.92
N TYR A 171 3.00 -3.06 -16.76
CA TYR A 171 3.47 -2.25 -17.88
C TYR A 171 4.16 -3.10 -18.96
N LEU A 172 4.99 -4.07 -18.57
CA LEU A 172 5.64 -4.99 -19.52
C LEU A 172 4.62 -5.86 -20.28
N ILE A 173 3.58 -6.37 -19.60
CA ILE A 173 2.52 -7.17 -20.21
C ILE A 173 1.61 -6.30 -21.08
N SER A 174 1.40 -5.03 -20.74
CA SER A 174 0.54 -4.13 -21.51
C SER A 174 1.13 -3.78 -22.89
N ILE A 175 2.46 -3.80 -23.06
CA ILE A 175 3.12 -3.52 -24.35
C ILE A 175 2.60 -4.46 -25.46
N PRO A 176 2.74 -5.81 -25.36
CA PRO A 176 2.21 -6.70 -26.40
C PRO A 176 0.68 -6.60 -26.52
N ILE A 177 -0.06 -6.37 -25.44
CA ILE A 177 -1.51 -6.20 -25.51
C ILE A 177 -1.85 -5.01 -26.43
N VAL A 178 -1.19 -3.88 -26.25
CA VAL A 178 -1.41 -2.70 -27.10
C VAL A 178 -1.02 -2.95 -28.55
N MET A 179 0.07 -3.66 -28.80
CA MET A 179 0.54 -3.97 -30.15
C MET A 179 -0.40 -4.90 -30.95
N PHE A 180 -1.05 -5.84 -30.27
CA PHE A 180 -1.85 -6.88 -30.94
C PHE A 180 -3.35 -6.63 -30.92
N PHE A 181 -3.90 -5.89 -29.95
CA PHE A 181 -5.35 -5.79 -29.73
C PHE A 181 -5.95 -4.40 -30.01
N GLY A 182 -5.14 -3.34 -30.22
CA GLY A 182 -5.63 -2.01 -30.60
C GLY A 182 -6.68 -1.46 -29.61
N ASP A 183 -7.83 -1.04 -30.11
CA ASP A 183 -8.88 -0.37 -29.30
C ASP A 183 -9.48 -1.23 -28.19
N VAL A 184 -9.41 -2.56 -28.29
CA VAL A 184 -9.90 -3.48 -27.26
C VAL A 184 -8.86 -3.78 -26.19
N SER A 185 -7.65 -3.22 -26.27
CA SER A 185 -6.54 -3.45 -25.36
C SER A 185 -6.92 -3.23 -23.89
N TRP A 186 -7.68 -2.20 -23.58
CA TRP A 186 -8.11 -1.92 -22.22
C TRP A 186 -8.92 -3.07 -21.59
N ARG A 187 -9.74 -3.77 -22.38
CA ARG A 187 -10.52 -4.93 -21.92
C ARG A 187 -9.60 -6.09 -21.54
N ILE A 188 -8.64 -6.38 -22.41
CA ILE A 188 -7.65 -7.44 -22.18
C ILE A 188 -6.79 -7.12 -20.95
N MET A 189 -6.38 -5.86 -20.77
CA MET A 189 -5.63 -5.42 -19.58
C MET A 189 -6.38 -5.74 -18.28
N TYR A 190 -7.69 -5.43 -18.19
CA TYR A 190 -8.50 -5.76 -17.01
C TYR A 190 -8.66 -7.28 -16.82
N ILE A 191 -8.86 -8.04 -17.87
CA ILE A 191 -8.98 -9.50 -17.80
C ILE A 191 -7.65 -10.13 -17.34
N THR A 192 -6.50 -9.65 -17.83
CA THR A 192 -5.18 -10.14 -17.36
C THR A 192 -4.95 -9.82 -15.89
N GLY A 193 -5.52 -8.73 -15.38
CA GLY A 193 -5.49 -8.38 -13.95
C GLY A 193 -6.10 -9.44 -13.05
N ALA A 194 -7.03 -10.25 -13.55
CA ALA A 194 -7.64 -11.33 -12.77
C ALA A 194 -6.77 -12.60 -12.69
N VAL A 195 -5.82 -12.79 -13.58
CA VAL A 195 -4.98 -14.00 -13.62
C VAL A 195 -4.11 -14.08 -12.35
N ILE A 196 -3.53 -12.96 -11.95
CA ILE A 196 -2.61 -12.90 -10.79
C ILE A 196 -3.32 -13.28 -9.49
N PRO A 197 -4.46 -12.67 -9.09
CA PRO A 197 -5.15 -13.08 -7.87
C PRO A 197 -5.58 -14.55 -7.89
N LEU A 198 -5.95 -15.14 -9.03
CA LEU A 198 -6.26 -16.57 -9.11
C LEU A 198 -5.04 -17.46 -8.82
N ILE A 199 -3.86 -17.08 -9.29
CA ILE A 199 -2.60 -17.79 -8.97
C ILE A 199 -2.28 -17.62 -7.48
N VAL A 200 -2.43 -16.41 -6.94
CA VAL A 200 -2.10 -16.09 -5.55
C VAL A 200 -3.03 -16.83 -4.59
N ILE A 201 -4.32 -17.00 -4.89
CA ILE A 201 -5.27 -17.79 -4.08
C ILE A 201 -4.73 -19.22 -3.84
N ILE A 202 -4.19 -19.87 -4.88
CA ILE A 202 -3.63 -21.22 -4.77
C ILE A 202 -2.42 -21.22 -3.82
N SER A 203 -1.56 -20.23 -3.96
CA SER A 203 -0.33 -20.10 -3.15
C SER A 203 -0.63 -19.77 -1.69
N ARG A 204 -1.64 -18.95 -1.41
CA ARG A 204 -2.05 -18.53 -0.05
C ARG A 204 -2.65 -19.65 0.80
N ARG A 205 -3.13 -20.74 0.20
CA ARG A 205 -3.62 -21.91 0.97
C ARG A 205 -2.58 -22.45 1.94
N ASN A 206 -1.30 -22.27 1.65
CA ASN A 206 -0.17 -22.74 2.43
C ASN A 206 0.27 -21.77 3.54
N ILE A 207 -0.31 -20.55 3.63
CA ILE A 207 -0.03 -19.64 4.73
C ILE A 207 -0.79 -20.13 5.96
N PRO A 208 -0.12 -20.36 7.12
CA PRO A 208 -0.80 -20.67 8.35
C PRO A 208 -1.57 -19.46 8.88
N GLU A 209 -2.54 -19.67 9.77
CA GLU A 209 -3.17 -18.58 10.50
C GLU A 209 -2.16 -17.93 11.47
N SER A 210 -2.36 -16.67 11.80
CA SER A 210 -1.49 -15.94 12.73
C SER A 210 -1.42 -16.61 14.11
N PRO A 211 -0.22 -16.93 14.63
CA PRO A 211 -0.09 -17.50 15.97
C PRO A 211 -0.61 -16.55 17.05
N TYR A 212 -0.44 -15.24 16.87
CA TYR A 212 -0.98 -14.24 17.79
C TYR A 212 -2.51 -14.19 17.78
N TRP A 213 -3.13 -14.33 16.60
CA TRP A 213 -4.59 -14.39 16.47
C TRP A 213 -5.15 -15.68 17.08
N LEU A 214 -4.50 -16.82 16.84
CA LEU A 214 -4.88 -18.12 17.41
C LEU A 214 -4.87 -18.09 18.95
N MET A 215 -3.83 -17.51 19.56
CA MET A 215 -3.76 -17.34 21.02
C MET A 215 -4.89 -16.47 21.57
N LEU A 216 -5.22 -15.37 20.89
CA LEU A 216 -6.32 -14.48 21.31
C LEU A 216 -7.70 -15.15 21.19
N ASN A 217 -7.83 -16.19 20.37
CA ASN A 217 -9.07 -16.95 20.16
C ASN A 217 -9.07 -18.33 20.88
N ASN A 218 -8.24 -18.49 21.92
CA ASN A 218 -8.14 -19.70 22.75
C ASN A 218 -7.74 -21.00 22.00
N SER A 219 -6.98 -20.88 20.91
CA SER A 219 -6.42 -21.98 20.14
C SER A 219 -4.93 -22.15 20.44
N GLU A 220 -4.56 -22.34 21.72
CA GLU A 220 -3.15 -22.40 22.16
C GLU A 220 -2.38 -23.53 21.47
N GLU A 221 -2.96 -24.73 21.35
CA GLU A 221 -2.32 -25.90 20.71
C GLU A 221 -2.00 -25.63 19.22
N GLU A 222 -2.93 -25.00 18.48
CA GLU A 222 -2.70 -24.65 17.09
C GLU A 222 -1.64 -23.54 16.95
N ALA A 223 -1.65 -22.56 17.86
CA ALA A 223 -0.65 -21.50 17.88
C ALA A 223 0.75 -22.05 18.14
N GLU A 224 0.91 -22.96 19.13
CA GLU A 224 2.18 -23.64 19.41
C GLU A 224 2.64 -24.49 18.23
N ALA A 225 1.73 -25.21 17.57
CA ALA A 225 2.05 -25.99 16.37
C ALA A 225 2.63 -25.11 15.26
N VAL A 226 2.00 -23.94 14.97
CA VAL A 226 2.50 -22.98 13.97
C VAL A 226 3.88 -22.44 14.36
N VAL A 227 4.08 -22.07 15.63
CA VAL A 227 5.38 -21.57 16.13
C VAL A 227 6.46 -22.64 16.00
N ASN A 228 6.17 -23.89 16.42
CA ASN A 228 7.12 -25.00 16.34
C ASN A 228 7.46 -25.35 14.90
N GLU A 229 6.49 -25.31 14.00
CA GLU A 229 6.72 -25.51 12.56
C GLU A 229 7.66 -24.45 11.97
N VAL A 230 7.53 -23.18 12.37
CA VAL A 230 8.43 -22.08 11.93
C VAL A 230 9.80 -22.20 12.57
N LYS A 231 9.88 -22.62 13.86
CA LYS A 231 11.14 -22.83 14.60
C LYS A 231 11.93 -24.03 14.10
N SER A 232 11.28 -25.16 13.81
CA SER A 232 11.95 -26.41 13.39
C SER A 232 12.75 -26.26 12.09
N MET A 233 12.43 -25.27 11.28
CA MET A 233 13.17 -24.95 10.04
C MET A 233 14.29 -23.91 10.23
N SER A 234 14.58 -23.53 11.49
CA SER A 234 15.70 -22.64 11.83
C SER A 234 16.95 -23.49 12.11
N THR A 235 18.04 -23.26 11.40
CA THR A 235 19.31 -23.98 11.53
C THR A 235 20.15 -23.57 12.74
N LYS A 236 19.69 -22.66 13.59
CA LYS A 236 20.39 -22.20 14.80
C LYS A 236 19.55 -22.45 16.03
N GLU A 237 20.16 -23.03 17.07
CA GLU A 237 19.58 -23.11 18.40
C GLU A 237 19.16 -21.74 18.88
N ILE A 238 17.90 -21.62 19.28
CA ILE A 238 17.34 -20.42 19.85
C ILE A 238 17.73 -20.43 21.32
N VAL A 239 18.74 -19.62 21.67
CA VAL A 239 19.00 -19.31 23.08
C VAL A 239 17.83 -18.41 23.50
N SER A 240 16.90 -18.94 24.28
CA SER A 240 15.80 -18.18 24.86
C SER A 240 16.40 -17.08 25.76
N PRO A 241 16.32 -15.81 25.40
CA PRO A 241 16.72 -14.75 26.32
C PRO A 241 15.74 -14.70 27.50
N PRO A 242 16.15 -14.21 28.66
CA PRO A 242 15.25 -14.03 29.79
C PRO A 242 14.06 -13.15 29.37
N LEU A 243 12.89 -13.45 29.93
CA LEU A 243 11.64 -12.70 29.76
C LEU A 243 11.91 -11.20 29.92
N VAL A 244 12.03 -10.49 28.82
CA VAL A 244 12.16 -9.04 28.84
C VAL A 244 10.77 -8.50 29.13
N GLN A 245 10.61 -7.86 30.28
CA GLN A 245 9.41 -7.10 30.62
C GLN A 245 9.08 -6.20 29.41
N ARG A 246 7.92 -6.44 28.82
CA ARG A 246 7.40 -5.59 27.75
C ARG A 246 7.25 -4.19 28.35
N GLY A 247 8.02 -3.24 27.86
CA GLY A 247 7.75 -1.84 28.15
C GLY A 247 6.33 -1.55 27.70
N GLU A 248 5.46 -1.10 28.62
CA GLU A 248 4.12 -0.66 28.27
C GLU A 248 4.22 0.30 27.08
N PRO A 249 3.48 0.08 25.99
CA PRO A 249 3.46 1.04 24.91
C PRO A 249 3.00 2.38 25.45
N GLU A 250 3.46 3.49 24.87
CA GLU A 250 3.02 4.86 25.17
C GLU A 250 1.49 5.07 25.05
N MET A 251 0.74 4.00 24.83
CA MET A 251 -0.72 3.94 24.74
C MET A 251 -1.39 3.98 26.12
N ARG A 252 -0.97 4.87 27.02
CA ARG A 252 -1.73 5.11 28.26
C ARG A 252 -3.07 5.74 27.93
N GLY A 253 -4.13 4.89 27.84
CA GLY A 253 -5.53 5.29 27.71
C GLY A 253 -6.02 5.48 26.27
N LYS A 254 -7.35 5.67 26.12
CA LYS A 254 -8.02 5.85 24.82
C LYS A 254 -7.43 7.00 23.97
N ASN A 255 -6.98 8.08 24.61
CA ASN A 255 -6.40 9.24 23.92
C ASN A 255 -5.10 8.91 23.19
N GLY A 256 -4.29 7.99 23.69
CA GLY A 256 -3.07 7.54 23.01
C GLY A 256 -3.38 6.81 21.70
N VAL A 257 -4.34 5.88 21.72
CA VAL A 257 -4.76 5.14 20.51
C VAL A 257 -5.33 6.08 19.45
N TYR A 258 -6.21 7.02 19.83
CA TYR A 258 -6.77 7.99 18.87
C TYR A 258 -5.70 8.89 18.26
N ARG A 259 -4.71 9.32 19.04
CA ARG A 259 -3.57 10.11 18.53
C ARG A 259 -2.77 9.34 17.50
N LEU A 260 -2.53 8.04 17.72
CA LEU A 260 -1.80 7.19 16.79
C LEU A 260 -2.61 6.92 15.51
N ILE A 261 -3.93 6.66 15.62
CA ILE A 261 -4.82 6.52 14.46
C ILE A 261 -4.84 7.83 13.66
N LEU A 262 -4.96 8.97 14.31
CA LEU A 262 -4.93 10.28 13.64
C LEU A 262 -3.60 10.47 12.89
N PHE A 263 -2.47 10.18 13.52
CA PHE A 263 -1.15 10.29 12.88
C PHE A 263 -1.07 9.40 11.63
N THR A 264 -1.31 8.09 11.78
CA THR A 264 -1.18 7.14 10.65
C THR A 264 -2.16 7.45 9.52
N SER A 265 -3.37 7.90 9.86
CA SER A 265 -4.40 8.27 8.89
C SER A 265 -4.01 9.53 8.11
N VAL A 266 -3.58 10.59 8.79
CA VAL A 266 -3.25 11.87 8.14
C VAL A 266 -1.95 11.77 7.33
N ALA A 267 -0.92 11.12 7.86
CA ALA A 267 0.34 10.94 7.14
C ALA A 267 0.11 10.16 5.84
N TRP A 268 -0.64 9.05 5.92
CA TRP A 268 -0.92 8.24 4.73
C TRP A 268 -1.89 8.93 3.76
N PHE A 269 -2.89 9.65 4.26
CA PHE A 269 -3.76 10.50 3.43
C PHE A 269 -2.95 11.50 2.62
N CYS A 270 -2.05 12.25 3.27
CA CYS A 270 -1.22 13.26 2.61
C CYS A 270 -0.32 12.66 1.54
N TYR A 271 0.33 11.54 1.84
CA TYR A 271 1.13 10.80 0.88
C TYR A 271 0.32 10.37 -0.34
N ASP A 272 -0.87 9.78 -0.15
CA ASP A 272 -1.68 9.27 -1.25
C ASP A 272 -2.27 10.39 -2.12
N VAL A 273 -2.56 11.57 -1.58
CA VAL A 273 -3.01 12.74 -2.39
C VAL A 273 -1.99 13.06 -3.47
N ALA A 274 -0.73 13.19 -3.12
CA ALA A 274 0.32 13.55 -4.07
C ALA A 274 0.70 12.35 -4.96
N SER A 275 0.92 11.19 -4.36
CA SER A 275 1.43 10.01 -5.06
C SER A 275 0.45 9.51 -6.12
N TYR A 276 -0.80 9.20 -5.75
CA TYR A 276 -1.80 8.70 -6.70
C TYR A 276 -2.33 9.77 -7.66
N GLY A 277 -2.37 11.04 -7.21
CA GLY A 277 -2.73 12.15 -8.08
C GLY A 277 -1.80 12.27 -9.28
N VAL A 278 -0.51 12.16 -9.08
CA VAL A 278 0.49 12.19 -10.15
C VAL A 278 0.50 10.87 -10.92
N TRP A 279 0.66 9.75 -10.22
CA TRP A 279 0.93 8.45 -10.81
C TRP A 279 -0.15 7.96 -11.79
N ASN A 280 -1.45 8.18 -11.50
CA ASN A 280 -2.54 7.75 -12.38
C ASN A 280 -2.52 8.42 -13.76
N TYR A 281 -1.93 9.61 -13.85
CA TYR A 281 -1.91 10.40 -15.09
C TYR A 281 -0.51 10.53 -15.71
N THR A 282 0.52 9.93 -15.12
CA THR A 282 1.90 9.95 -15.65
C THR A 282 1.96 9.56 -17.13
N PRO A 283 1.30 8.47 -17.61
CA PRO A 283 1.34 8.17 -19.04
C PRO A 283 0.74 9.28 -19.91
N SER A 284 -0.35 9.92 -19.46
CA SER A 284 -0.99 11.01 -20.22
C SER A 284 -0.16 12.28 -20.27
N LEU A 285 0.69 12.52 -19.25
CA LEU A 285 1.64 13.64 -19.24
C LEU A 285 2.80 13.42 -20.21
N PHE A 286 3.14 12.17 -20.49
CA PHE A 286 4.25 11.79 -21.35
C PHE A 286 3.85 11.59 -22.80
N ILE A 287 2.55 11.68 -23.13
CA ILE A 287 2.09 11.67 -24.51
C ILE A 287 2.50 13.00 -25.18
N GLN A 288 3.43 12.90 -26.13
CA GLN A 288 3.76 13.99 -27.04
C GLN A 288 3.05 13.77 -28.38
N GLU A 289 2.76 14.84 -29.12
CA GLU A 289 2.20 14.73 -30.48
C GLU A 289 3.08 13.82 -31.33
N GLY A 290 2.48 12.77 -31.91
CA GLY A 290 3.18 11.77 -32.72
C GLY A 290 3.85 10.61 -31.94
N SER A 291 3.77 10.58 -30.62
CA SER A 291 4.29 9.46 -29.82
C SER A 291 3.40 8.23 -29.95
N SER A 292 4.03 7.05 -30.05
CA SER A 292 3.27 5.78 -30.00
C SER A 292 2.85 5.48 -28.55
N TYR A 293 1.77 4.71 -28.37
CA TYR A 293 1.34 4.24 -27.04
C TYR A 293 2.42 3.40 -26.34
N VAL A 294 3.22 2.65 -27.11
CA VAL A 294 4.36 1.90 -26.57
C VAL A 294 5.40 2.84 -25.99
N ALA A 295 5.73 3.94 -26.68
CA ALA A 295 6.67 4.95 -26.17
C ALA A 295 6.15 5.58 -24.86
N THR A 296 4.85 5.82 -24.75
CA THR A 296 4.23 6.34 -23.53
C THR A 296 4.36 5.35 -22.35
N ILE A 297 4.09 4.06 -22.57
CA ILE A 297 4.26 3.02 -21.55
C ILE A 297 5.73 2.91 -21.12
N LEU A 298 6.67 2.95 -22.08
CA LEU A 298 8.11 2.93 -21.77
C LEU A 298 8.54 4.14 -20.95
N SER A 299 8.01 5.33 -21.24
CA SER A 299 8.29 6.53 -20.46
C SER A 299 7.76 6.41 -19.02
N THR A 300 6.62 5.76 -18.83
CA THR A 300 6.07 5.46 -17.49
C THR A 300 6.94 4.44 -16.75
N LEU A 301 7.50 3.44 -17.45
CA LEU A 301 8.45 2.51 -16.84
C LEU A 301 9.74 3.20 -16.35
N LEU A 302 10.16 4.30 -16.99
CA LEU A 302 11.31 5.08 -16.51
C LEU A 302 11.03 5.74 -15.14
N GLU A 303 9.79 6.06 -14.82
CA GLU A 303 9.38 6.56 -13.49
C GLU A 303 9.49 5.50 -12.38
N GLU A 304 9.50 4.22 -12.73
CA GLU A 304 9.72 3.16 -11.74
C GLU A 304 11.19 3.10 -11.27
N ILE A 305 12.14 3.67 -12.00
CA ILE A 305 13.57 3.69 -11.63
C ILE A 305 13.80 4.49 -10.33
N PRO A 306 13.36 5.75 -10.19
CA PRO A 306 13.46 6.48 -8.92
C PRO A 306 12.66 5.85 -7.78
N VAL A 307 11.50 5.24 -8.06
CA VAL A 307 10.72 4.44 -7.07
C VAL A 307 11.58 3.31 -6.53
N PHE A 308 12.17 2.52 -7.41
CA PHE A 308 13.04 1.39 -7.06
C PHE A 308 14.26 1.85 -6.26
N ALA A 309 14.95 2.89 -6.72
CA ALA A 309 16.13 3.45 -6.05
C ALA A 309 15.79 3.97 -4.64
N GLY A 310 14.68 4.71 -4.48
CA GLY A 310 14.22 5.20 -3.18
C GLY A 310 13.91 4.07 -2.20
N THR A 311 13.23 3.02 -2.66
CA THR A 311 12.92 1.85 -1.81
C THR A 311 14.18 1.10 -1.38
N ILE A 312 15.19 0.95 -2.26
CA ILE A 312 16.48 0.38 -1.86
C ILE A 312 17.13 1.21 -0.76
N VAL A 313 17.13 2.54 -0.88
CA VAL A 313 17.64 3.43 0.17
C VAL A 313 16.88 3.21 1.47
N CYS A 314 15.55 3.11 1.43
CA CYS A 314 14.75 2.79 2.60
C CYS A 314 15.14 1.45 3.23
N LEU A 315 15.22 0.37 2.45
CA LEU A 315 15.63 -0.97 2.92
C LEU A 315 16.98 -0.98 3.63
N LEU A 316 17.95 -0.20 3.15
CA LEU A 316 19.29 -0.11 3.73
C LEU A 316 19.32 0.77 4.99
N ALA A 317 18.43 1.74 5.09
CA ALA A 317 18.44 2.78 6.11
C ALA A 317 17.43 2.57 7.26
N ILE A 318 16.29 1.88 7.02
CA ILE A 318 15.15 1.87 7.94
C ILE A 318 15.48 1.35 9.36
N ASP A 319 16.31 0.33 9.47
CA ASP A 319 16.69 -0.24 10.75
C ASP A 319 17.91 0.47 11.38
N LYS A 320 18.56 1.39 10.63
CA LYS A 320 19.72 2.19 11.12
C LYS A 320 19.33 3.59 11.51
N VAL A 321 18.53 4.26 10.69
CA VAL A 321 18.13 5.67 10.84
C VAL A 321 16.87 5.80 11.70
N GLY A 322 15.91 4.87 11.52
CA GLY A 322 14.62 4.86 12.20
C GLY A 322 13.50 5.40 11.31
N ARG A 323 12.27 5.10 11.73
CA ARG A 323 11.06 5.33 10.93
C ARG A 323 10.75 6.83 10.84
N LYS A 324 10.69 7.49 11.99
CA LYS A 324 10.33 8.92 12.08
C LYS A 324 11.21 9.82 11.22
N LYS A 325 12.53 9.61 11.26
CA LYS A 325 13.48 10.44 10.52
C LYS A 325 13.35 10.25 8.99
N LEU A 326 13.22 9.00 8.55
CA LEU A 326 13.11 8.68 7.12
C LEU A 326 11.79 9.22 6.54
N GLU A 327 10.67 9.03 7.23
CA GLU A 327 9.37 9.52 6.80
C GLU A 327 9.34 11.05 6.74
N SER A 328 9.83 11.72 7.80
CA SER A 328 9.93 13.19 7.83
C SER A 328 10.80 13.73 6.70
N ALA A 329 11.98 13.14 6.49
CA ALA A 329 12.88 13.57 5.41
C ALA A 329 12.27 13.35 4.03
N GLY A 330 11.59 12.22 3.82
CA GLY A 330 10.91 11.90 2.58
C GLY A 330 9.83 12.92 2.23
N PHE A 331 8.91 13.18 3.15
CA PHE A 331 7.87 14.22 2.99
C PHE A 331 8.47 15.60 2.70
N LEU A 332 9.45 16.03 3.50
CA LEU A 332 10.06 17.36 3.34
C LEU A 332 10.71 17.52 1.97
N LEU A 333 11.53 16.55 1.56
CA LEU A 333 12.29 16.62 0.31
C LEU A 333 11.38 16.46 -0.92
N ALA A 334 10.34 15.63 -0.85
CA ALA A 334 9.32 15.54 -1.89
C ALA A 334 8.58 16.89 -2.03
N GLY A 335 8.13 17.47 -0.91
CA GLY A 335 7.47 18.79 -0.92
C GLY A 335 8.37 19.90 -1.46
N ILE A 336 9.63 19.96 -1.06
CA ILE A 336 10.59 20.94 -1.60
C ILE A 336 10.76 20.76 -3.11
N SER A 337 10.88 19.54 -3.62
CA SER A 337 11.02 19.30 -5.06
C SER A 337 9.82 19.84 -5.82
N LEU A 338 8.60 19.57 -5.37
CA LEU A 338 7.37 20.06 -5.98
C LEU A 338 7.26 21.60 -5.92
N ILE A 339 7.65 22.22 -4.79
CA ILE A 339 7.65 23.69 -4.66
C ILE A 339 8.65 24.32 -5.64
N VAL A 340 9.87 23.83 -5.71
CA VAL A 340 10.92 24.37 -6.59
C VAL A 340 10.45 24.35 -8.05
N PHE A 341 9.97 23.20 -8.54
CA PHE A 341 9.48 23.12 -9.92
C PHE A 341 8.19 23.90 -10.14
N GLY A 342 7.30 23.96 -9.14
CA GLY A 342 6.10 24.81 -9.18
C GLY A 342 6.44 26.29 -9.30
N VAL A 343 7.41 26.80 -8.54
CA VAL A 343 7.85 28.19 -8.62
C VAL A 343 8.52 28.50 -9.97
N ILE A 344 9.37 27.59 -10.47
CA ILE A 344 9.99 27.78 -11.80
C ILE A 344 8.92 27.85 -12.89
N SER A 345 7.86 27.05 -12.81
CA SER A 345 6.78 27.02 -13.79
C SER A 345 5.92 28.30 -13.86
N PHE A 346 5.97 29.17 -12.85
CA PHE A 346 5.35 30.51 -12.94
C PHE A 346 6.05 31.42 -13.94
N HIS A 347 7.34 31.24 -14.15
CA HIS A 347 8.17 32.15 -14.96
C HIS A 347 8.47 31.58 -16.35
N SER A 348 8.29 30.29 -16.57
CA SER A 348 8.57 29.63 -17.84
C SER A 348 7.72 28.38 -18.03
N VAL A 349 7.43 28.06 -19.30
CA VAL A 349 6.87 26.72 -19.62
C VAL A 349 7.94 25.69 -19.33
N LEU A 350 7.64 24.74 -18.43
CA LEU A 350 8.58 23.67 -18.09
C LEU A 350 8.75 22.73 -19.29
N PRO A 351 9.97 22.51 -19.77
CA PRO A 351 10.22 21.46 -20.73
C PRO A 351 9.97 20.08 -20.11
N PHE A 352 9.64 19.11 -20.95
CA PHE A 352 9.29 17.75 -20.54
C PHE A 352 10.25 17.14 -19.48
N PHE A 353 11.56 17.25 -19.69
CA PHE A 353 12.54 16.68 -18.77
C PHE A 353 12.51 17.31 -17.37
N MET A 354 12.09 18.56 -17.23
CA MET A 354 11.94 19.21 -15.91
C MET A 354 10.70 18.69 -15.19
N ILE A 355 9.59 18.52 -15.90
CA ILE A 355 8.36 17.91 -15.34
C ILE A 355 8.66 16.47 -14.91
N PHE A 356 9.32 15.69 -15.77
CA PHE A 356 9.78 14.34 -15.46
C PHE A 356 10.68 14.34 -14.21
N SER A 357 11.67 15.25 -14.15
CA SER A 357 12.58 15.32 -12.99
C SER A 357 11.86 15.70 -11.70
N ALA A 358 10.85 16.56 -11.74
CA ALA A 358 10.05 16.91 -10.57
C ALA A 358 9.35 15.67 -9.97
N PHE A 359 8.69 14.91 -10.83
CA PHE A 359 7.99 13.69 -10.40
C PHE A 359 8.97 12.57 -10.01
N ALA A 360 10.06 12.40 -10.74
CA ALA A 360 11.11 11.45 -10.43
C ALA A 360 11.73 11.69 -9.03
N LEU A 361 12.03 12.95 -8.69
CA LEU A 361 12.52 13.34 -7.37
C LEU A 361 11.47 13.13 -6.28
N MET A 362 10.21 13.51 -6.54
CA MET A 362 9.11 13.25 -5.63
C MET A 362 8.98 11.76 -5.34
N HIS A 363 8.91 10.91 -6.37
CA HIS A 363 8.80 9.47 -6.22
C HIS A 363 10.01 8.83 -5.52
N PHE A 364 11.23 9.31 -5.78
CA PHE A 364 12.42 8.87 -5.08
C PHE A 364 12.34 9.15 -3.59
N PHE A 365 11.99 10.39 -3.19
CA PHE A 365 11.90 10.76 -1.78
C PHE A 365 10.70 10.12 -1.09
N HIS A 366 9.57 9.96 -1.77
CA HIS A 366 8.44 9.18 -1.27
C HIS A 366 8.86 7.76 -0.91
N ASN A 367 9.54 7.08 -1.82
CA ASN A 367 9.95 5.69 -1.62
C ASN A 367 11.13 5.53 -0.65
N THR A 368 11.90 6.60 -0.40
CA THR A 368 12.90 6.59 0.68
C THR A 368 12.24 6.63 2.07
N GLY A 369 11.05 7.19 2.20
CA GLY A 369 10.36 7.36 3.48
C GLY A 369 8.85 7.06 3.42
N PRO A 370 8.00 8.04 3.04
CA PRO A 370 6.54 7.97 3.19
C PRO A 370 5.89 6.69 2.65
N THR A 371 6.17 6.28 1.41
CA THR A 371 5.58 5.08 0.79
C THR A 371 5.70 3.84 1.67
N ASN A 372 6.91 3.63 2.21
CA ASN A 372 7.22 2.42 2.97
C ASN A 372 6.76 2.52 4.42
N ILE A 373 6.85 3.71 5.00
CA ILE A 373 6.71 3.91 6.44
C ILE A 373 5.25 4.16 6.83
N THR A 374 4.45 4.84 6.03
CA THR A 374 2.99 4.96 6.27
C THR A 374 2.31 3.59 6.28
N TYR A 375 2.78 2.64 5.45
CA TYR A 375 2.34 1.25 5.47
C TYR A 375 2.83 0.49 6.70
N LEU A 376 4.07 0.72 7.10
CA LEU A 376 4.73 0.00 8.19
C LEU A 376 4.22 0.42 9.57
N TYR A 377 4.01 1.71 9.81
CA TYR A 377 3.63 2.23 11.12
C TYR A 377 2.38 1.58 11.71
N PRO A 378 1.23 1.50 11.02
CA PRO A 378 0.05 0.86 11.60
C PRO A 378 0.28 -0.62 11.95
N ALA A 379 1.13 -1.31 11.19
CA ALA A 379 1.46 -2.71 11.45
C ALA A 379 2.37 -2.89 12.68
N GLU A 380 3.21 -1.89 13.01
CA GLU A 380 4.13 -1.95 14.15
C GLU A 380 3.55 -1.39 15.45
N ILE A 381 2.69 -0.34 15.39
CA ILE A 381 2.28 0.41 16.59
C ILE A 381 0.98 -0.08 17.22
N PHE A 382 0.12 -0.78 16.47
CA PHE A 382 -1.16 -1.22 17.01
C PHE A 382 -1.12 -2.65 17.55
N PRO A 383 -1.81 -2.91 18.70
CA PRO A 383 -1.92 -4.26 19.26
C PRO A 383 -2.59 -5.22 18.29
N THR A 384 -2.18 -6.49 18.32
CA THR A 384 -2.69 -7.57 17.45
C THR A 384 -4.21 -7.62 17.40
N ARG A 385 -4.88 -7.39 18.55
CA ARG A 385 -6.33 -7.43 18.68
C ARG A 385 -7.08 -6.42 17.80
N ILE A 386 -6.49 -5.27 17.55
CA ILE A 386 -7.10 -4.17 16.77
C ILE A 386 -6.26 -3.79 15.54
N ARG A 387 -5.18 -4.52 15.28
CA ARG A 387 -4.22 -4.18 14.22
C ARG A 387 -4.88 -4.13 12.85
N GLY A 388 -5.65 -5.14 12.48
CA GLY A 388 -6.39 -5.17 11.22
C GLY A 388 -7.39 -4.04 11.11
N THR A 389 -8.14 -3.75 12.18
CA THR A 389 -9.09 -2.64 12.22
C THR A 389 -8.38 -1.28 12.12
N ALA A 390 -7.31 -1.06 12.89
CA ALA A 390 -6.59 0.21 12.90
C ALA A 390 -5.83 0.43 11.58
N MET A 391 -5.22 -0.62 11.03
CA MET A 391 -4.63 -0.60 9.69
C MET A 391 -5.69 -0.30 8.63
N GLY A 392 -6.88 -0.93 8.73
CA GLY A 392 -8.00 -0.69 7.83
C GLY A 392 -8.48 0.76 7.86
N VAL A 393 -8.56 1.40 9.04
CA VAL A 393 -8.91 2.82 9.18
C VAL A 393 -7.83 3.71 8.56
N SER A 394 -6.55 3.42 8.80
CA SER A 394 -5.44 4.19 8.21
C SER A 394 -5.41 4.05 6.68
N THR A 395 -5.62 2.82 6.17
CA THR A 395 -5.74 2.56 4.73
C THR A 395 -6.97 3.27 4.14
N ALA A 396 -8.11 3.28 4.83
CA ALA A 396 -9.28 4.01 4.36
C ALA A 396 -9.00 5.51 4.23
N ALA A 397 -8.35 6.11 5.22
CA ALA A 397 -7.94 7.51 5.14
C ALA A 397 -7.01 7.76 3.95
N SER A 398 -6.04 6.85 3.70
CA SER A 398 -5.17 6.94 2.53
C SER A 398 -5.96 6.90 1.22
N ARG A 399 -6.98 6.03 1.11
CA ARG A 399 -7.83 5.96 -0.10
C ARG A 399 -8.65 7.22 -0.33
N LEU A 400 -9.08 7.92 0.74
CA LEU A 400 -9.67 9.27 0.59
C LEU A 400 -8.64 10.26 0.01
N GLY A 401 -7.37 10.15 0.41
CA GLY A 401 -6.27 10.91 -0.19
C GLY A 401 -6.10 10.59 -1.67
N ALA A 402 -6.05 9.32 -2.03
CA ALA A 402 -5.97 8.87 -3.42
C ALA A 402 -7.15 9.39 -4.27
N ILE A 403 -8.39 9.30 -3.75
CA ILE A 403 -9.58 9.83 -4.41
C ILE A 403 -9.42 11.34 -4.65
N LEU A 404 -9.02 12.09 -3.64
CA LEU A 404 -8.83 13.54 -3.75
C LEU A 404 -7.75 13.89 -4.80
N GLY A 405 -6.59 13.24 -4.73
CA GLY A 405 -5.48 13.49 -5.65
C GLY A 405 -5.84 13.16 -7.10
N VAL A 406 -6.40 11.96 -7.33
CA VAL A 406 -6.82 11.50 -8.66
C VAL A 406 -7.95 12.35 -9.24
N PHE A 407 -8.90 12.79 -8.40
CA PHE A 407 -9.99 13.64 -8.83
C PHE A 407 -9.54 15.07 -9.13
N ALA A 408 -8.68 15.64 -8.29
CA ALA A 408 -8.23 17.03 -8.42
C ALA A 408 -7.28 17.25 -9.60
N PHE A 409 -6.41 16.30 -9.92
CA PHE A 409 -5.34 16.48 -10.88
C PHE A 409 -5.80 16.93 -12.29
N PRO A 410 -6.77 16.24 -12.96
CA PRO A 410 -7.24 16.67 -14.27
C PRO A 410 -7.89 18.06 -14.25
N ILE A 411 -8.61 18.38 -13.17
CA ILE A 411 -9.30 19.66 -13.00
C ILE A 411 -8.28 20.80 -12.86
N LEU A 412 -7.25 20.59 -12.04
CA LEU A 412 -6.18 21.58 -11.83
C LEU A 412 -5.38 21.84 -13.11
N ILE A 413 -5.02 20.79 -13.85
CA ILE A 413 -4.25 20.94 -15.08
C ILE A 413 -5.08 21.57 -16.20
N SER A 414 -6.33 21.12 -16.40
CA SER A 414 -7.18 21.65 -17.46
C SER A 414 -7.69 23.06 -17.19
N GLY A 415 -7.93 23.41 -15.92
CA GLY A 415 -8.50 24.69 -15.54
C GLY A 415 -7.49 25.79 -15.20
N LEU A 416 -6.31 25.42 -14.71
CA LEU A 416 -5.34 26.40 -14.18
C LEU A 416 -3.97 26.31 -14.86
N ASN A 417 -3.22 25.29 -14.66
CA ASN A 417 -2.01 24.79 -15.31
C ASN A 417 -1.25 23.82 -14.36
N ILE A 418 -0.13 23.26 -14.83
CA ILE A 418 0.70 22.30 -14.05
C ILE A 418 1.27 22.92 -12.76
N THR A 419 1.53 24.22 -12.74
CA THR A 419 2.05 24.95 -11.57
C THR A 419 1.17 24.75 -10.35
N TYR A 420 -0.14 24.98 -10.51
CA TYR A 420 -1.09 24.83 -9.40
C TYR A 420 -1.24 23.38 -8.96
N GLY A 421 -1.11 22.43 -9.88
CA GLY A 421 -1.06 21.00 -9.54
C GLY A 421 0.14 20.66 -8.67
N LEU A 422 1.34 21.10 -9.04
CA LEU A 422 2.57 20.87 -8.27
C LEU A 422 2.48 21.49 -6.87
N LEU A 423 2.03 22.75 -6.77
CA LEU A 423 1.89 23.44 -5.49
C LEU A 423 0.79 22.85 -4.62
N PHE A 424 -0.33 22.40 -5.20
CA PHE A 424 -1.38 21.69 -4.49
C PHE A 424 -0.85 20.44 -3.81
N PHE A 425 -0.10 19.60 -4.52
CA PHE A 425 0.49 18.39 -3.93
C PHE A 425 1.54 18.71 -2.88
N ALA A 426 2.37 19.75 -3.11
CA ALA A 426 3.37 20.19 -2.15
C ALA A 426 2.76 20.58 -0.78
N ILE A 427 1.54 21.15 -0.75
CA ILE A 427 0.85 21.48 0.50
C ILE A 427 0.65 20.22 1.34
N PHE A 428 0.18 19.12 0.74
CA PHE A 428 -0.02 17.86 1.45
C PHE A 428 1.28 17.23 1.93
N GLU A 429 2.38 17.34 1.16
CA GLU A 429 3.71 16.91 1.60
C GLU A 429 4.14 17.64 2.87
N ILE A 430 3.97 18.96 2.93
CA ILE A 430 4.33 19.76 4.11
C ILE A 430 3.42 19.46 5.31
N ILE A 431 2.13 19.21 5.08
CA ILE A 431 1.21 18.77 6.14
C ILE A 431 1.66 17.39 6.66
N GLY A 432 1.96 16.42 5.79
CA GLY A 432 2.45 15.09 6.15
C GLY A 432 3.76 15.17 6.96
N PHE A 433 4.70 16.01 6.53
CA PHE A 433 5.92 16.31 7.29
C PHE A 433 5.61 16.82 8.70
N GLY A 434 4.74 17.83 8.83
CA GLY A 434 4.36 18.42 10.12
C GLY A 434 3.75 17.39 11.08
N PHE A 435 2.79 16.59 10.60
CA PHE A 435 2.17 15.52 11.41
C PHE A 435 3.18 14.46 11.81
N THR A 436 4.08 14.05 10.92
CA THR A 436 5.14 13.07 11.24
C THR A 436 6.09 13.61 12.30
N VAL A 437 6.56 14.86 12.19
CA VAL A 437 7.48 15.46 13.17
C VAL A 437 6.84 15.55 14.56
N VAL A 438 5.56 15.93 14.63
CA VAL A 438 4.89 16.17 15.92
C VAL A 438 4.38 14.88 16.56
N LEU A 439 3.78 13.97 15.78
CA LEU A 439 3.01 12.86 16.32
C LEU A 439 3.65 11.48 16.16
N ALA A 440 4.58 11.30 15.20
CA ALA A 440 5.16 9.99 14.93
C ALA A 440 6.01 9.48 16.11
N PRO A 441 5.75 8.26 16.61
CA PRO A 441 6.63 7.59 17.55
C PRO A 441 7.81 6.97 16.79
N GLU A 442 8.98 6.83 17.46
CA GLU A 442 10.04 5.99 16.91
C GLU A 442 9.82 4.54 17.34
N THR A 443 9.70 3.63 16.36
CA THR A 443 9.40 2.20 16.61
C THR A 443 10.60 1.29 16.39
N ARG A 444 11.75 1.84 15.99
CA ARG A 444 12.96 1.07 15.73
C ARG A 444 13.37 0.22 16.96
N GLY A 445 13.43 -1.10 16.76
CA GLY A 445 13.85 -2.05 17.78
C GLY A 445 12.86 -2.23 18.95
N LYS A 446 11.61 -1.74 18.83
CA LYS A 446 10.55 -2.01 19.81
C LYS A 446 9.83 -3.31 19.48
N SER A 447 9.31 -4.01 20.51
CA SER A 447 8.45 -5.19 20.38
C SER A 447 7.06 -4.81 19.86
N LEU A 448 6.34 -5.77 19.26
CA LEU A 448 4.91 -5.60 18.97
C LEU A 448 4.12 -5.54 20.27
N SER A 449 3.17 -4.65 20.34
CA SER A 449 2.23 -4.51 21.47
C SER A 449 1.02 -5.44 21.30
#